data_a931e14ff4a7571ab5f9d8b7f7b1088d
#
_entry.id   a931e14ff4a7571ab5f9d8b7f7b1088d
#
_cell.length_a   1.000
_cell.length_b   1.000
_cell.length_c   1.000
_cell.angle_alpha   90.00
_cell.angle_beta   90.00
_cell.angle_gamma   90.00
#
_symmetry.space_group_name_H-M   'P 1'
#
loop_
_entity.id
_entity.type
_entity.pdbx_description
1 polymer ?
#
loop_
_entity_poly.entity_id
_entity_poly.type
_entity_poly.pdbx_seq_one_letter_code
_entity_poly.pdbx_strand_id
1 'polypeptide(L)'
;MRADVTSVPAVVLAHGYPSDVNAATVASSALPELADRIAGEMGWMAMALAFRGCGASEGSFSLQGWLDDLRAAVAHLEAEESVSGVWLVGFGTGGALSICAAAALPDVHGVAALGAPADFDDWASHPRRLLEHSREVGMIKESTFPTNFDGWARELRDIRAVADAPGLHPRPLLIVHGSDDDLVPVFDARVLVDAHGDAELRIMTGAGHRLRHDPRAVAVLLGWLDRQRNRIGSAPG
;
A
#
# COMPACT_ATOMS: atom_id res chain seq x y z
N MET A 1 -9.87 17.63 34.60
CA MET A 1 -10.68 17.54 33.35
C MET A 1 -9.71 17.18 32.25
N ARG A 2 -9.72 15.93 31.75
CA ARG A 2 -9.07 15.61 30.46
C ARG A 2 -9.94 16.29 29.40
N ALA A 3 -9.33 17.08 28.52
CA ALA A 3 -10.03 17.56 27.34
C ALA A 3 -10.50 16.32 26.56
N ASP A 4 -11.75 16.31 26.12
CA ASP A 4 -12.24 15.29 25.19
C ASP A 4 -11.36 15.36 23.94
N VAL A 5 -10.43 14.44 23.80
CA VAL A 5 -9.61 14.32 22.60
C VAL A 5 -10.54 13.80 21.52
N THR A 6 -10.87 14.65 20.55
CA THR A 6 -11.66 14.24 19.39
C THR A 6 -10.80 13.25 18.61
N SER A 7 -11.18 11.97 18.62
CA SER A 7 -10.46 10.95 17.86
C SER A 7 -10.78 11.07 16.37
N VAL A 8 -9.75 10.89 15.53
CA VAL A 8 -9.83 10.99 14.07
C VAL A 8 -9.36 9.69 13.42
N PRO A 9 -9.89 9.32 12.25
CA PRO A 9 -9.34 8.19 11.50
C PRO A 9 -7.93 8.50 11.01
N ALA A 10 -7.09 7.46 10.89
CA ALA A 10 -5.74 7.57 10.37
C ALA A 10 -5.55 6.75 9.10
N VAL A 11 -4.65 7.19 8.22
CA VAL A 11 -4.30 6.47 7.00
C VAL A 11 -2.79 6.42 6.81
N VAL A 12 -2.27 5.23 6.46
CA VAL A 12 -0.90 5.05 5.97
C VAL A 12 -0.92 5.03 4.46
N LEU A 13 -0.13 5.89 3.83
CA LEU A 13 0.08 5.92 2.37
C LEU A 13 1.38 5.22 2.03
N ALA A 14 1.31 4.17 1.21
CA ALA A 14 2.43 3.32 0.82
C ALA A 14 2.71 3.42 -0.69
N HIS A 15 3.96 3.72 -1.06
CA HIS A 15 4.37 3.82 -2.47
C HIS A 15 4.59 2.45 -3.11
N GLY A 16 4.64 2.42 -4.45
CA GLY A 16 5.01 1.24 -5.23
C GLY A 16 6.52 1.05 -5.35
N TYR A 17 6.88 -0.03 -6.03
CA TYR A 17 8.27 -0.33 -6.39
C TYR A 17 8.77 0.72 -7.41
N PRO A 18 9.91 1.39 -7.15
CA PRO A 18 10.50 2.33 -8.09
C PRO A 18 11.14 1.58 -9.27
N SER A 19 10.77 1.96 -10.49
CA SER A 19 11.22 1.27 -11.71
C SER A 19 12.40 1.95 -12.42
N ASP A 20 12.60 3.24 -12.20
CA ASP A 20 13.62 4.01 -12.90
C ASP A 20 14.93 4.05 -12.11
N VAL A 21 16.08 4.17 -12.80
CA VAL A 21 17.39 4.27 -12.18
C VAL A 21 17.42 5.42 -11.16
N ASN A 22 17.91 5.14 -9.95
CA ASN A 22 17.93 6.05 -8.80
C ASN A 22 16.53 6.52 -8.32
N ALA A 23 15.45 5.92 -8.79
CA ALA A 23 14.10 6.32 -8.40
C ALA A 23 13.76 6.01 -6.92
N ALA A 24 14.54 5.15 -6.26
CA ALA A 24 14.37 4.87 -4.83
C ALA A 24 14.43 6.14 -3.96
N THR A 25 15.26 7.13 -4.33
CA THR A 25 15.41 8.39 -3.59
C THR A 25 14.15 9.26 -3.61
N VAL A 26 13.31 9.10 -4.62
CA VAL A 26 12.09 9.89 -4.83
C VAL A 26 10.80 9.04 -4.81
N ALA A 27 10.90 7.77 -4.46
CA ALA A 27 9.77 6.84 -4.53
C ALA A 27 8.54 7.31 -3.74
N SER A 28 8.76 7.90 -2.56
CA SER A 28 7.71 8.44 -1.69
C SER A 28 7.41 9.92 -1.91
N SER A 29 8.12 10.64 -2.81
CA SER A 29 8.08 12.10 -2.91
C SER A 29 6.71 12.72 -3.22
N ALA A 30 5.81 11.98 -3.85
CA ALA A 30 4.45 12.43 -4.14
C ALA A 30 3.44 12.11 -3.01
N LEU A 31 3.80 11.31 -2.02
CA LEU A 31 2.88 10.92 -0.95
C LEU A 31 2.65 12.02 0.09
N PRO A 32 3.64 12.86 0.46
CA PRO A 32 3.41 13.95 1.40
C PRO A 32 2.33 14.93 0.94
N GLU A 33 2.30 15.31 -0.34
CA GLU A 33 1.26 16.20 -0.89
C GLU A 33 -0.14 15.56 -0.78
N LEU A 34 -0.26 14.26 -1.05
CA LEU A 34 -1.52 13.54 -0.89
C LEU A 34 -1.89 13.42 0.60
N ALA A 35 -0.92 13.18 1.48
CA ALA A 35 -1.14 13.13 2.93
C ALA A 35 -1.63 14.48 3.46
N ASP A 36 -0.99 15.59 3.06
CA ASP A 36 -1.39 16.95 3.45
C ASP A 36 -2.81 17.26 2.97
N ARG A 37 -3.15 16.83 1.76
CA ARG A 37 -4.50 16.99 1.23
C ARG A 37 -5.53 16.20 2.03
N ILE A 38 -5.26 14.93 2.35
CA ILE A 38 -6.16 14.10 3.16
C ILE A 38 -6.32 14.69 4.57
N ALA A 39 -5.24 15.14 5.19
CA ALA A 39 -5.29 15.75 6.51
C ALA A 39 -6.05 17.09 6.50
N GLY A 40 -5.72 17.98 5.55
CA GLY A 40 -6.30 19.32 5.50
C GLY A 40 -7.75 19.38 5.03
N GLU A 41 -8.12 18.58 4.01
CA GLU A 41 -9.47 18.60 3.43
C GLU A 41 -10.45 17.66 4.15
N MET A 42 -9.95 16.55 4.74
CA MET A 42 -10.80 15.49 5.26
C MET A 42 -10.71 15.31 6.77
N GLY A 43 -9.75 15.94 7.44
CA GLY A 43 -9.54 15.84 8.88
C GLY A 43 -9.13 14.45 9.35
N TRP A 44 -8.37 13.72 8.54
CA TRP A 44 -7.72 12.47 8.89
C TRP A 44 -6.30 12.75 9.42
N MET A 45 -5.78 11.86 10.24
CA MET A 45 -4.34 11.75 10.43
C MET A 45 -3.76 10.98 9.23
N ALA A 46 -2.75 11.54 8.56
CA ALA A 46 -2.19 10.91 7.36
C ALA A 46 -0.68 10.74 7.49
N MET A 47 -0.19 9.51 7.28
CA MET A 47 1.23 9.16 7.30
C MET A 47 1.68 8.77 5.90
N ALA A 48 2.66 9.47 5.34
CA ALA A 48 3.36 9.10 4.12
C ALA A 48 4.55 8.20 4.47
N LEU A 49 4.46 6.91 4.14
CA LEU A 49 5.51 5.92 4.42
C LEU A 49 6.55 5.90 3.30
N ALA A 50 7.82 6.06 3.66
CA ALA A 50 8.96 5.71 2.81
C ALA A 50 9.52 4.36 3.28
N PHE A 51 9.34 3.33 2.48
CA PHE A 51 9.82 1.99 2.79
C PHE A 51 11.36 1.95 2.92
N ARG A 52 11.87 0.97 3.67
CA ARG A 52 13.32 0.70 3.76
C ARG A 52 13.96 0.63 2.39
N GLY A 53 15.15 1.21 2.26
CA GLY A 53 15.86 1.36 1.00
C GLY A 53 15.37 2.51 0.12
N CYS A 54 14.29 3.22 0.46
CA CYS A 54 13.72 4.32 -0.29
C CYS A 54 13.78 5.65 0.46
N GLY A 55 13.94 6.75 -0.28
CA GLY A 55 14.02 8.08 0.30
C GLY A 55 15.16 8.21 1.30
N ALA A 56 14.85 8.72 2.50
CA ALA A 56 15.76 8.82 3.63
C ALA A 56 15.76 7.58 4.53
N SER A 57 14.91 6.56 4.25
CA SER A 57 14.84 5.35 5.05
C SER A 57 16.08 4.48 4.84
N GLU A 58 16.59 3.95 5.94
CA GLU A 58 17.71 3.03 5.96
C GLU A 58 17.29 1.61 5.52
N GLY A 59 18.26 0.69 5.48
CA GLY A 59 18.06 -0.71 5.13
C GLY A 59 18.01 -0.98 3.64
N SER A 60 17.59 -2.18 3.28
CA SER A 60 17.57 -2.72 1.93
C SER A 60 16.22 -3.37 1.61
N PHE A 61 15.83 -3.34 0.35
CA PHE A 61 14.57 -3.89 -0.12
C PHE A 61 14.44 -5.40 0.09
N SER A 62 13.35 -5.82 0.71
CA SER A 62 12.74 -7.13 0.59
C SER A 62 11.23 -6.99 0.75
N LEU A 63 10.44 -7.92 0.20
CA LEU A 63 8.98 -7.86 0.35
C LEU A 63 8.58 -8.01 1.81
N GLN A 64 9.21 -8.93 2.54
CA GLN A 64 8.97 -9.12 3.98
C GLN A 64 9.34 -7.85 4.76
N GLY A 65 10.47 -7.24 4.43
CA GLY A 65 10.89 -5.99 5.08
C GLY A 65 9.89 -4.85 4.87
N TRP A 66 9.36 -4.68 3.66
CA TRP A 66 8.32 -3.69 3.37
C TRP A 66 6.99 -4.00 4.08
N LEU A 67 6.65 -5.28 4.19
CA LEU A 67 5.48 -5.72 4.97
C LEU A 67 5.65 -5.40 6.46
N ASP A 68 6.87 -5.57 7.01
CA ASP A 68 7.19 -5.23 8.39
C ASP A 68 7.18 -3.71 8.62
N ASP A 69 7.60 -2.91 7.62
CA ASP A 69 7.51 -1.44 7.68
C ASP A 69 6.05 -0.97 7.74
N LEU A 70 5.14 -1.60 6.97
CA LEU A 70 3.70 -1.32 7.05
C LEU A 70 3.13 -1.67 8.43
N ARG A 71 3.49 -2.83 8.97
CA ARG A 71 3.06 -3.24 10.32
C ARG A 71 3.54 -2.26 11.39
N ALA A 72 4.79 -1.80 11.28
CA ALA A 72 5.33 -0.80 12.20
C ALA A 72 4.61 0.55 12.09
N ALA A 73 4.27 0.99 10.86
CA ALA A 73 3.52 2.23 10.64
C ALA A 73 2.10 2.15 11.22
N VAL A 74 1.41 1.01 11.05
CA VAL A 74 0.09 0.77 11.66
C VAL A 74 0.20 0.82 13.18
N ALA A 75 1.13 0.06 13.78
CA ALA A 75 1.32 0.01 15.23
C ALA A 75 1.66 1.39 15.82
N HIS A 76 2.41 2.22 15.09
CA HIS A 76 2.71 3.59 15.50
C HIS A 76 1.45 4.46 15.56
N LEU A 77 0.59 4.40 14.55
CA LEU A 77 -0.66 5.17 14.53
C LEU A 77 -1.68 4.66 15.56
N GLU A 78 -1.74 3.36 15.79
CA GLU A 78 -2.62 2.77 16.82
C GLU A 78 -2.22 3.15 18.25
N ALA A 79 -0.96 3.49 18.46
CA ALA A 79 -0.48 3.97 19.77
C ALA A 79 -0.87 5.43 20.07
N GLU A 80 -1.39 6.18 19.08
CA GLU A 80 -1.81 7.57 19.26
C GLU A 80 -3.23 7.62 19.83
N GLU A 81 -3.40 8.20 21.02
CA GLU A 81 -4.70 8.32 21.71
C GLU A 81 -5.79 9.03 20.87
N SER A 82 -5.40 9.84 19.89
CA SER A 82 -6.28 10.59 19.00
C SER A 82 -6.69 9.81 17.75
N VAL A 83 -6.27 8.56 17.56
CA VAL A 83 -6.60 7.73 16.39
C VAL A 83 -7.79 6.82 16.73
N SER A 84 -8.84 6.88 15.89
CA SER A 84 -10.04 6.05 16.03
C SER A 84 -9.98 4.73 15.24
N GLY A 85 -8.98 4.56 14.39
CA GLY A 85 -8.75 3.39 13.55
C GLY A 85 -7.81 3.72 12.40
N VAL A 86 -7.19 2.70 11.82
CA VAL A 86 -6.17 2.84 10.77
C VAL A 86 -6.67 2.23 9.46
N TRP A 87 -6.45 2.92 8.36
CA TRP A 87 -6.65 2.46 6.98
C TRP A 87 -5.33 2.42 6.25
N LEU A 88 -5.24 1.57 5.24
CA LEU A 88 -4.08 1.50 4.36
C LEU A 88 -4.45 1.95 2.95
N VAL A 89 -3.61 2.76 2.34
CA VAL A 89 -3.69 3.15 0.94
C VAL A 89 -2.36 2.85 0.28
N GLY A 90 -2.34 1.94 -0.69
CA GLY A 90 -1.11 1.54 -1.35
C GLY A 90 -1.18 1.65 -2.87
N PHE A 91 -0.04 2.00 -3.47
CA PHE A 91 0.16 2.08 -4.91
C PHE A 91 1.08 0.96 -5.39
N GLY A 92 0.73 0.26 -6.48
CA GLY A 92 1.51 -0.84 -7.02
C GLY A 92 1.82 -1.91 -5.95
N THR A 93 3.09 -2.23 -5.77
CA THR A 93 3.59 -3.16 -4.73
C THR A 93 3.11 -2.76 -3.34
N GLY A 94 3.10 -1.46 -3.00
CA GLY A 94 2.57 -0.99 -1.72
C GLY A 94 1.08 -1.32 -1.54
N GLY A 95 0.30 -1.36 -2.62
CA GLY A 95 -1.10 -1.77 -2.60
C GLY A 95 -1.26 -3.27 -2.29
N ALA A 96 -0.48 -4.12 -2.96
CA ALA A 96 -0.47 -5.56 -2.69
C ALA A 96 -0.07 -5.86 -1.24
N LEU A 97 1.02 -5.24 -0.75
CA LEU A 97 1.48 -5.41 0.62
C LEU A 97 0.50 -4.83 1.66
N SER A 98 -0.26 -3.78 1.30
CA SER A 98 -1.34 -3.26 2.17
C SER A 98 -2.45 -4.28 2.38
N ILE A 99 -2.82 -5.05 1.34
CA ILE A 99 -3.78 -6.16 1.47
C ILE A 99 -3.22 -7.24 2.39
N CYS A 100 -1.95 -7.66 2.18
CA CYS A 100 -1.30 -8.67 3.02
C CYS A 100 -1.18 -8.23 4.48
N ALA A 101 -0.78 -6.97 4.72
CA ALA A 101 -0.67 -6.43 6.07
C ALA A 101 -2.04 -6.39 6.77
N ALA A 102 -3.07 -5.88 6.10
CA ALA A 102 -4.40 -5.76 6.67
C ALA A 102 -5.04 -7.13 6.96
N ALA A 103 -4.80 -8.15 6.14
CA ALA A 103 -5.29 -9.50 6.40
C ALA A 103 -4.74 -10.07 7.72
N ALA A 104 -3.48 -9.73 8.06
CA ALA A 104 -2.82 -10.16 9.30
C ALA A 104 -3.08 -9.22 10.50
N LEU A 105 -3.60 -8.01 10.28
CA LEU A 105 -3.85 -6.99 11.29
C LEU A 105 -5.36 -6.70 11.39
N PRO A 106 -6.08 -7.30 12.36
CA PRO A 106 -7.53 -7.19 12.46
C PRO A 106 -8.01 -5.76 12.76
N ASP A 107 -7.16 -4.94 13.36
CA ASP A 107 -7.46 -3.55 13.73
C ASP A 107 -7.32 -2.57 12.55
N VAL A 108 -6.80 -3.00 11.40
CA VAL A 108 -6.87 -2.21 10.15
C VAL A 108 -8.29 -2.26 9.60
N HIS A 109 -8.92 -1.10 9.49
CA HIS A 109 -10.35 -0.96 9.17
C HIS A 109 -10.69 -1.12 7.67
N GLY A 110 -9.72 -0.98 6.78
CA GLY A 110 -9.92 -1.16 5.35
C GLY A 110 -8.70 -0.79 4.52
N VAL A 111 -8.74 -1.15 3.24
CA VAL A 111 -7.63 -0.95 2.30
C VAL A 111 -8.12 -0.33 1.00
N ALA A 112 -7.35 0.61 0.44
CA ALA A 112 -7.44 1.02 -0.95
C ALA A 112 -6.13 0.67 -1.67
N ALA A 113 -6.20 -0.19 -2.68
CA ALA A 113 -5.08 -0.64 -3.47
C ALA A 113 -5.20 -0.15 -4.93
N LEU A 114 -4.22 0.64 -5.39
CA LEU A 114 -4.23 1.29 -6.68
C LEU A 114 -3.11 0.72 -7.57
N GLY A 115 -3.45 0.08 -8.69
CA GLY A 115 -2.51 -0.57 -9.59
C GLY A 115 -1.76 -1.73 -8.93
N ALA A 116 -2.36 -2.42 -7.98
CA ALA A 116 -1.74 -3.49 -7.21
C ALA A 116 -1.66 -4.80 -7.99
N PRO A 117 -0.51 -5.50 -7.99
CA PRO A 117 -0.42 -6.86 -8.48
C PRO A 117 -1.12 -7.85 -7.52
N ALA A 118 -1.67 -8.93 -8.07
CA ALA A 118 -2.27 -10.01 -7.29
C ALA A 118 -1.24 -10.86 -6.56
N ASP A 119 -0.07 -10.99 -7.15
CA ASP A 119 1.11 -11.71 -6.65
C ASP A 119 2.41 -11.16 -7.23
N PHE A 120 3.52 -11.85 -6.98
CA PHE A 120 4.85 -11.49 -7.45
C PHE A 120 5.51 -12.62 -8.25
N ASP A 121 4.71 -13.46 -8.94
CA ASP A 121 5.20 -14.63 -9.67
C ASP A 121 6.20 -14.28 -10.78
N ASP A 122 6.04 -13.13 -11.45
CA ASP A 122 7.00 -12.62 -12.43
C ASP A 122 8.38 -12.36 -11.80
N TRP A 123 8.40 -11.74 -10.62
CA TRP A 123 9.63 -11.52 -9.87
C TRP A 123 10.21 -12.84 -9.34
N ALA A 124 9.36 -13.72 -8.84
CA ALA A 124 9.74 -15.05 -8.34
C ALA A 124 10.35 -15.94 -9.44
N SER A 125 9.95 -15.73 -10.69
CA SER A 125 10.52 -16.44 -11.84
C SER A 125 11.94 -15.97 -12.19
N HIS A 126 12.30 -14.71 -11.85
CA HIS A 126 13.59 -14.11 -12.17
C HIS A 126 14.21 -13.36 -10.98
N PRO A 127 14.40 -13.99 -9.80
CA PRO A 127 14.77 -13.28 -8.56
C PRO A 127 16.17 -12.63 -8.64
N ARG A 128 17.11 -13.19 -9.39
CA ARG A 128 18.44 -12.57 -9.61
C ARG A 128 18.33 -11.26 -10.38
N ARG A 129 17.49 -11.23 -11.42
CA ARG A 129 17.23 -10.01 -12.20
C ARG A 129 16.59 -8.92 -11.34
N LEU A 130 15.64 -9.30 -10.49
CA LEU A 130 15.03 -8.36 -9.53
C LEU A 130 16.08 -7.81 -8.57
N LEU A 131 16.97 -8.65 -8.02
CA LEU A 131 18.04 -8.22 -7.12
C LEU A 131 18.98 -7.21 -7.80
N GLU A 132 19.42 -7.50 -9.03
CA GLU A 132 20.27 -6.61 -9.83
C GLU A 132 19.57 -5.28 -10.07
N HIS A 133 18.31 -5.31 -10.51
CA HIS A 133 17.50 -4.11 -10.74
C HIS A 133 17.28 -3.31 -9.44
N SER A 134 17.03 -3.97 -8.31
CA SER A 134 16.89 -3.31 -7.00
C SER A 134 18.16 -2.56 -6.57
N ARG A 135 19.33 -3.03 -6.99
CA ARG A 135 20.62 -2.33 -6.80
C ARG A 135 20.75 -1.13 -7.74
N GLU A 136 20.37 -1.31 -9.01
CA GLU A 136 20.42 -0.23 -10.02
C GLU A 136 19.51 0.95 -9.67
N VAL A 137 18.31 0.66 -9.16
CA VAL A 137 17.36 1.72 -8.73
C VAL A 137 17.69 2.30 -7.35
N GLY A 138 18.67 1.72 -6.63
CA GLY A 138 19.20 2.24 -5.37
C GLY A 138 18.46 1.80 -4.11
N MET A 139 17.58 0.77 -4.20
CA MET A 139 16.88 0.21 -3.03
C MET A 139 17.73 -0.76 -2.22
N ILE A 140 18.75 -1.34 -2.82
CA ILE A 140 19.74 -2.20 -2.16
C ILE A 140 21.09 -1.57 -2.34
N LYS A 141 21.60 -0.95 -1.27
CA LYS A 141 22.89 -0.25 -1.27
C LYS A 141 24.03 -1.12 -0.75
N GLU A 142 23.72 -2.10 0.09
CA GLU A 142 24.69 -3.00 0.67
C GLU A 142 25.02 -4.15 -0.27
N SER A 143 26.30 -4.31 -0.63
CA SER A 143 26.75 -5.37 -1.56
C SER A 143 26.54 -6.79 -1.00
N THR A 144 26.50 -6.94 0.32
CA THR A 144 26.30 -8.22 1.02
C THR A 144 24.82 -8.58 1.21
N PHE A 145 23.89 -7.67 0.93
CA PHE A 145 22.47 -7.95 1.03
C PHE A 145 21.94 -8.57 -0.28
N PRO A 146 21.07 -9.58 -0.25
CA PRO A 146 20.62 -10.31 0.95
C PRO A 146 21.67 -11.31 1.42
N THR A 147 21.83 -11.49 2.73
CA THR A 147 22.75 -12.49 3.31
C THR A 147 22.28 -13.94 3.06
N ASN A 148 20.98 -14.11 2.82
CA ASN A 148 20.34 -15.37 2.44
C ASN A 148 19.50 -15.13 1.17
N PHE A 149 20.08 -15.36 0.01
CA PHE A 149 19.40 -15.17 -1.28
C PHE A 149 18.18 -16.08 -1.45
N ASP A 150 18.27 -17.34 -1.05
CA ASP A 150 17.16 -18.28 -1.22
C ASP A 150 15.97 -17.92 -0.31
N GLY A 151 16.23 -17.42 0.88
CA GLY A 151 15.20 -16.87 1.78
C GLY A 151 14.53 -15.65 1.16
N TRP A 152 15.30 -14.68 0.69
CA TRP A 152 14.81 -13.47 0.04
C TRP A 152 14.00 -13.78 -1.25
N ALA A 153 14.47 -14.73 -2.07
CA ALA A 153 13.76 -15.15 -3.26
C ALA A 153 12.47 -15.93 -2.96
N ARG A 154 12.38 -16.57 -1.79
CA ARG A 154 11.16 -17.29 -1.35
C ARG A 154 10.05 -16.32 -0.99
N GLU A 155 10.35 -15.17 -0.39
CA GLU A 155 9.37 -14.13 -0.08
C GLU A 155 8.52 -13.73 -1.29
N LEU A 156 9.13 -13.73 -2.50
CA LEU A 156 8.46 -13.39 -3.76
C LEU A 156 7.34 -14.39 -4.16
N ARG A 157 7.38 -15.62 -3.63
CA ARG A 157 6.36 -16.66 -3.86
C ARG A 157 5.36 -16.74 -2.71
N ASP A 158 5.84 -16.48 -1.49
CA ASP A 158 5.06 -16.70 -0.26
C ASP A 158 4.13 -15.51 0.03
N ILE A 159 4.54 -14.27 -0.34
CA ILE A 159 3.75 -13.06 -0.14
C ILE A 159 2.85 -12.86 -1.37
N ARG A 160 1.54 -13.07 -1.20
CA ARG A 160 0.56 -13.04 -2.30
C ARG A 160 -0.71 -12.32 -1.85
N ALA A 161 -0.96 -11.15 -2.41
CA ALA A 161 -2.16 -10.35 -2.08
C ALA A 161 -3.47 -11.13 -2.38
N VAL A 162 -3.49 -11.90 -3.47
CA VAL A 162 -4.66 -12.73 -3.81
C VAL A 162 -4.95 -13.82 -2.79
N ALA A 163 -3.91 -14.38 -2.16
CA ALA A 163 -4.08 -15.41 -1.12
C ALA A 163 -4.57 -14.81 0.21
N ASP A 164 -4.17 -13.57 0.49
CA ASP A 164 -4.48 -12.87 1.73
C ASP A 164 -5.79 -12.08 1.67
N ALA A 165 -6.25 -11.66 0.47
CA ALA A 165 -7.47 -10.87 0.28
C ALA A 165 -8.72 -11.47 0.96
N PRO A 166 -8.97 -12.80 0.98
CA PRO A 166 -10.10 -13.38 1.72
C PRO A 166 -10.06 -13.07 3.23
N GLY A 167 -8.86 -12.98 3.83
CA GLY A 167 -8.69 -12.65 5.25
C GLY A 167 -9.03 -11.20 5.60
N LEU A 168 -9.15 -10.32 4.60
CA LEU A 168 -9.59 -8.94 4.81
C LEU A 168 -11.13 -8.83 4.89
N HIS A 169 -11.88 -9.71 4.23
CA HIS A 169 -13.36 -9.71 4.28
C HIS A 169 -13.88 -9.90 5.73
N PRO A 170 -14.93 -9.15 6.18
CA PRO A 170 -15.80 -8.22 5.43
C PRO A 170 -15.32 -6.75 5.48
N ARG A 171 -14.08 -6.48 5.88
CA ARG A 171 -13.55 -5.11 5.92
C ARG A 171 -13.47 -4.53 4.50
N PRO A 172 -13.75 -3.22 4.30
CA PRO A 172 -13.83 -2.64 2.98
C PRO A 172 -12.49 -2.68 2.24
N LEU A 173 -12.54 -3.15 0.99
CA LEU A 173 -11.43 -3.13 0.04
C LEU A 173 -11.84 -2.35 -1.21
N LEU A 174 -11.08 -1.32 -1.56
CA LEU A 174 -11.17 -0.61 -2.84
C LEU A 174 -10.00 -1.04 -3.73
N ILE A 175 -10.31 -1.51 -4.94
CA ILE A 175 -9.34 -1.76 -6.00
C ILE A 175 -9.54 -0.73 -7.10
N VAL A 176 -8.50 0.04 -7.42
CA VAL A 176 -8.47 0.97 -8.56
C VAL A 176 -7.39 0.53 -9.53
N HIS A 177 -7.72 0.41 -10.81
CA HIS A 177 -6.75 -0.04 -11.82
C HIS A 177 -6.90 0.71 -13.13
N GLY A 178 -5.79 0.96 -13.82
CA GLY A 178 -5.78 1.55 -15.16
C GLY A 178 -6.09 0.52 -16.23
N SER A 179 -6.92 0.86 -17.23
CA SER A 179 -7.18 -0.06 -18.34
C SER A 179 -5.96 -0.28 -19.24
N ASP A 180 -5.04 0.69 -19.27
CA ASP A 180 -3.85 0.73 -20.10
C ASP A 180 -2.58 0.55 -19.27
N ASP A 181 -2.70 -0.11 -18.09
CA ASP A 181 -1.57 -0.46 -17.24
C ASP A 181 -0.71 -1.53 -17.94
N ASP A 182 0.51 -1.14 -18.31
CA ASP A 182 1.50 -1.96 -19.02
C ASP A 182 2.48 -2.69 -18.09
N LEU A 183 2.40 -2.43 -16.78
CA LEU A 183 3.24 -3.06 -15.76
C LEU A 183 2.49 -4.15 -14.98
N VAL A 184 1.24 -3.88 -14.62
CA VAL A 184 0.39 -4.81 -13.88
C VAL A 184 -0.89 -5.03 -14.70
N PRO A 185 -1.16 -6.25 -15.16
CA PRO A 185 -2.36 -6.54 -15.94
C PRO A 185 -3.65 -6.18 -15.20
N VAL A 186 -4.62 -5.58 -15.88
CA VAL A 186 -5.95 -5.29 -15.29
C VAL A 186 -6.67 -6.56 -14.78
N PHE A 187 -6.23 -7.73 -15.23
CA PHE A 187 -6.69 -9.02 -14.76
C PHE A 187 -6.43 -9.21 -13.26
N ASP A 188 -5.29 -8.73 -12.74
CA ASP A 188 -4.94 -8.80 -11.33
C ASP A 188 -5.97 -8.11 -10.43
N ALA A 189 -6.47 -6.95 -10.88
CA ALA A 189 -7.52 -6.24 -10.16
C ALA A 189 -8.80 -7.09 -10.00
N ARG A 190 -9.17 -7.84 -11.05
CA ARG A 190 -10.35 -8.73 -11.02
C ARG A 190 -10.13 -9.92 -10.10
N VAL A 191 -8.94 -10.51 -10.16
CA VAL A 191 -8.56 -11.64 -9.30
C VAL A 191 -8.59 -11.24 -7.82
N LEU A 192 -8.10 -10.04 -7.47
CA LEU A 192 -8.16 -9.52 -6.11
C LEU A 192 -9.60 -9.28 -5.64
N VAL A 193 -10.47 -8.74 -6.50
CA VAL A 193 -11.89 -8.52 -6.20
C VAL A 193 -12.61 -9.84 -5.97
N ASP A 194 -12.39 -10.81 -6.86
CA ASP A 194 -13.01 -12.14 -6.76
C ASP A 194 -12.55 -12.86 -5.48
N ALA A 195 -11.26 -12.75 -5.13
CA ALA A 195 -10.71 -13.34 -3.92
C ALA A 195 -11.29 -12.72 -2.64
N HIS A 196 -11.48 -11.40 -2.59
CA HIS A 196 -12.09 -10.72 -1.45
C HIS A 196 -13.59 -10.99 -1.34
N GLY A 197 -14.31 -11.10 -2.46
CA GLY A 197 -15.74 -11.41 -2.55
C GLY A 197 -16.70 -10.23 -2.44
N ASP A 198 -16.28 -9.06 -1.91
CA ASP A 198 -17.11 -7.84 -1.76
C ASP A 198 -16.29 -6.55 -1.96
N ALA A 199 -15.19 -6.61 -2.71
CA ALA A 199 -14.36 -5.44 -2.97
C ALA A 199 -15.01 -4.49 -4.00
N GLU A 200 -14.84 -3.19 -3.79
CA GLU A 200 -15.23 -2.16 -4.76
C GLU A 200 -14.17 -2.06 -5.86
N LEU A 201 -14.54 -2.30 -7.13
CA LEU A 201 -13.67 -2.19 -8.28
C LEU A 201 -13.91 -0.90 -9.07
N ARG A 202 -12.83 -0.18 -9.40
CA ARG A 202 -12.84 0.98 -10.32
C ARG A 202 -11.76 0.83 -11.37
N ILE A 203 -12.17 0.68 -12.62
CA ILE A 203 -11.26 0.69 -13.77
C ILE A 203 -11.21 2.10 -14.37
N MET A 204 -10.03 2.68 -14.39
CA MET A 204 -9.77 4.00 -14.96
C MET A 204 -9.45 3.85 -16.45
N THR A 205 -10.44 4.10 -17.31
CA THR A 205 -10.28 3.99 -18.75
C THR A 205 -9.20 4.94 -19.27
N GLY A 206 -8.25 4.42 -20.05
CA GLY A 206 -7.12 5.16 -20.62
C GLY A 206 -6.04 5.54 -19.62
N ALA A 207 -6.12 5.08 -18.37
CA ALA A 207 -5.06 5.29 -17.39
C ALA A 207 -4.05 4.14 -17.41
N GLY A 208 -2.77 4.47 -17.29
CA GLY A 208 -1.67 3.53 -17.07
C GLY A 208 -1.41 3.25 -15.60
N HIS A 209 -0.22 2.69 -15.28
CA HIS A 209 0.17 2.27 -13.93
C HIS A 209 0.23 3.39 -12.89
N ARG A 210 0.63 4.61 -13.29
CA ARG A 210 0.94 5.72 -12.36
C ARG A 210 -0.33 6.42 -11.83
N LEU A 211 -1.25 5.67 -11.21
CA LEU A 211 -2.56 6.16 -10.75
C LEU A 211 -2.49 7.26 -9.69
N ARG A 212 -1.38 7.38 -8.94
CA ARG A 212 -1.18 8.50 -7.99
C ARG A 212 -1.16 9.87 -8.67
N HIS A 213 -0.87 9.91 -9.98
CA HIS A 213 -0.84 11.12 -10.79
C HIS A 213 -2.10 11.29 -11.65
N ASP A 214 -3.04 10.34 -11.65
CA ASP A 214 -4.33 10.48 -12.32
C ASP A 214 -5.34 11.14 -11.37
N PRO A 215 -5.79 12.37 -11.67
CA PRO A 215 -6.70 13.09 -10.78
C PRO A 215 -8.04 12.39 -10.57
N ARG A 216 -8.46 11.55 -11.54
CA ARG A 216 -9.70 10.76 -11.44
C ARG A 216 -9.52 9.64 -10.42
N ALA A 217 -8.38 8.94 -10.43
CA ALA A 217 -8.07 7.89 -9.46
C ALA A 217 -7.93 8.47 -8.05
N VAL A 218 -7.28 9.63 -7.91
CA VAL A 218 -7.19 10.36 -6.64
C VAL A 218 -8.58 10.77 -6.14
N ALA A 219 -9.45 11.29 -7.01
CA ALA A 219 -10.83 11.65 -6.63
C ALA A 219 -11.65 10.44 -6.16
N VAL A 220 -11.50 9.27 -6.83
CA VAL A 220 -12.12 8.02 -6.39
C VAL A 220 -11.62 7.61 -4.99
N LEU A 221 -10.32 7.68 -4.75
CA LEU A 221 -9.71 7.37 -3.45
C LEU A 221 -10.27 8.29 -2.35
N LEU A 222 -10.24 9.61 -2.56
CA LEU A 222 -10.73 10.57 -1.57
C LEU A 222 -12.22 10.38 -1.28
N GLY A 223 -13.04 10.17 -2.31
CA GLY A 223 -14.45 9.85 -2.13
C GLY A 223 -14.70 8.53 -1.38
N TRP A 224 -13.83 7.53 -1.55
CA TRP A 224 -13.91 6.30 -0.78
C TRP A 224 -13.54 6.52 0.69
N LEU A 225 -12.45 7.24 0.98
CA LEU A 225 -12.05 7.59 2.35
C LEU A 225 -13.15 8.39 3.08
N ASP A 226 -13.80 9.34 2.40
CA ASP A 226 -14.91 10.10 2.95
C ASP A 226 -16.08 9.17 3.37
N ARG A 227 -16.43 8.19 2.53
CA ARG A 227 -17.44 7.18 2.87
C ARG A 227 -17.02 6.33 4.09
N GLN A 228 -15.73 5.99 4.23
CA GLN A 228 -15.27 5.23 5.39
C GLN A 228 -15.40 6.05 6.68
N ARG A 229 -15.01 7.33 6.66
CA ARG A 229 -15.18 8.24 7.80
C ARG A 229 -16.62 8.32 8.27
N ASN A 230 -17.56 8.46 7.34
CA ASN A 230 -18.98 8.59 7.66
C ASN A 230 -19.57 7.30 8.28
N ARG A 231 -19.03 6.13 7.93
CA ARG A 231 -19.42 4.84 8.53
C ARG A 231 -19.03 4.73 10.00
N ILE A 232 -17.85 5.26 10.38
CA ILE A 232 -17.40 5.26 11.79
C ILE A 232 -18.32 6.13 12.64
N GLY A 233 -18.67 7.34 12.16
CA GLY A 233 -19.56 8.27 12.87
C GLY A 233 -21.00 7.79 13.00
N SER A 234 -21.37 6.73 12.26
CA SER A 234 -22.75 6.20 12.21
C SER A 234 -22.92 4.89 12.98
N ALA A 235 -21.85 4.30 13.52
CA ALA A 235 -21.95 3.11 14.34
C ALA A 235 -22.62 3.46 15.67
N PRO A 236 -23.75 2.82 16.04
CA PRO A 236 -24.37 3.04 17.35
C PRO A 236 -23.42 2.57 18.45
N GLY A 237 -23.11 3.46 19.40
CA GLY A 237 -22.33 3.16 20.60
C GLY A 237 -23.01 2.15 21.53
#